data_fade21d602e15a68a85dc46eda8e4af5
#
_entry.id   fade21d602e15a68a85dc46eda8e4af5
#
_cell.length_a   1.000
_cell.length_b   1.000
_cell.length_c   1.000
_cell.angle_alpha   90.00
_cell.angle_beta   90.00
_cell.angle_gamma   90.00
#
_symmetry.space_group_name_H-M   'P 1'
#
loop_
_entity.id
_entity.type
_entity.pdbx_description
1 polymer ?
#
loop_
_entity_poly.entity_id
_entity_poly.type
_entity_poly.pdbx_seq_one_letter_code
_entity_poly.pdbx_strand_id
1 'polypeptide(L)'
;MEKYQVECIDEQHANDALEEMMPLLKLQHLHISTYKELFITWNSKISSVFLCLVMRYSRKGSLSDLISTHRKLKKKMDLMVMEKFLGQVLVAVEYLHQMNVVHRNIKPSNIIMIEENYCMLEDLSAETLMLDEAKWKIRVVEDPYLKSWMAPEALEFVFSPKSDIWSLGCIILDMASCSYMNKAEALATREAIREHPRKLLKALEKIRKHDIAKANDIIDVLITMLHINPENRISAKDLMNFPFARDCLLASGIPMSIIQQPWPTSITETLLQGGLPSVLEVMNCFLDRPEVQIKALEQLLALVDQDEDLPWILNMVESVSAIILSHQNNFQIQMCACKLLSKILNQALLYHPDNVPSEKYIVDALLSTLRNYPTEEELLSMVCQMLMIVSSNEASLEHLQKLCTFTDINECLNNFPHNKKICLSCLGLLWSITVNAVLPNKIPLKEAVQLILKILDTYLSDGDRAESACSALWVLSLQGCIEGREFEHVTLLLLKCIQVHMQRPVLVNNAYLGLASLARTSELATFRIVVTDEDSPGISLIKETYQAHKDDPEVVENMCMLLSELVLYDEIMPELFSNNIDKMLLEIQARFTSSEELIKLATKAIKKMNESLSKVKSDKTPE
;
A
#
# COMPACT_ATOMS: atom_id res chain seq x y z
N MET A 1 -10.88 -10.89 -20.52
CA MET A 1 -9.53 -11.00 -20.00
C MET A 1 -8.79 -11.98 -20.86
N GLU A 2 -7.55 -11.72 -21.14
CA GLU A 2 -6.67 -12.59 -21.88
C GLU A 2 -5.62 -13.14 -20.93
N LYS A 3 -5.24 -14.41 -21.11
CA LYS A 3 -4.25 -15.07 -20.28
C LYS A 3 -3.09 -15.49 -21.17
N TYR A 4 -1.93 -14.91 -20.91
CA TYR A 4 -0.67 -15.34 -21.52
C TYR A 4 0.04 -16.31 -20.58
N GLN A 5 0.74 -17.29 -21.18
CA GLN A 5 1.54 -18.26 -20.46
C GLN A 5 2.94 -18.29 -21.05
N VAL A 6 3.93 -18.04 -20.22
CA VAL A 6 5.36 -18.13 -20.56
C VAL A 6 5.92 -19.36 -19.89
N GLU A 7 6.45 -20.29 -20.68
CA GLU A 7 7.10 -21.50 -20.18
C GLU A 7 8.45 -21.15 -19.55
N CYS A 8 8.66 -21.56 -18.31
CA CYS A 8 9.89 -21.35 -17.56
C CYS A 8 10.70 -22.65 -17.52
N ILE A 9 12.01 -22.52 -17.43
CA ILE A 9 12.94 -23.68 -17.44
C ILE A 9 12.71 -24.53 -16.17
N ASP A 10 12.56 -23.86 -15.05
CA ASP A 10 12.35 -24.45 -13.73
C ASP A 10 11.59 -23.49 -12.82
N GLU A 11 11.35 -23.89 -11.58
CA GLU A 11 10.64 -23.10 -10.58
C GLU A 11 11.43 -21.85 -10.16
N GLN A 12 12.76 -21.94 -10.08
CA GLN A 12 13.61 -20.79 -9.72
C GLN A 12 13.51 -19.70 -10.78
N HIS A 13 13.65 -20.08 -12.07
CA HIS A 13 13.51 -19.16 -13.18
C HIS A 13 12.10 -18.52 -13.25
N ALA A 14 11.06 -19.27 -12.87
CA ALA A 14 9.70 -18.73 -12.79
C ALA A 14 9.53 -17.72 -11.66
N ASN A 15 10.14 -17.96 -10.50
CA ASN A 15 10.13 -17.04 -9.37
C ASN A 15 10.93 -15.77 -9.68
N ASP A 16 12.12 -15.88 -10.22
CA ASP A 16 12.96 -14.74 -10.62
C ASP A 16 12.20 -13.85 -11.64
N ALA A 17 11.56 -14.47 -12.62
CA ALA A 17 10.73 -13.76 -13.60
C ALA A 17 9.50 -13.10 -12.96
N LEU A 18 8.87 -13.74 -11.98
CA LEU A 18 7.75 -13.17 -11.25
C LEU A 18 8.19 -11.93 -10.44
N GLU A 19 9.31 -12.01 -9.73
CA GLU A 19 9.86 -10.90 -8.95
C GLU A 19 10.20 -9.70 -9.86
N GLU A 20 10.79 -9.92 -11.03
CA GLU A 20 11.07 -8.86 -12.00
C GLU A 20 9.80 -8.19 -12.53
N MET A 21 8.71 -8.93 -12.64
CA MET A 21 7.44 -8.40 -13.14
C MET A 21 6.56 -7.74 -12.07
N MET A 22 6.77 -8.02 -10.80
CA MET A 22 5.97 -7.42 -9.71
C MET A 22 5.91 -5.89 -9.76
N PRO A 23 7.01 -5.15 -10.07
CA PRO A 23 6.94 -3.70 -10.23
C PRO A 23 5.99 -3.24 -11.34
N LEU A 24 5.81 -4.05 -12.40
CA LEU A 24 4.95 -3.72 -13.54
C LEU A 24 3.45 -3.74 -13.17
N LEU A 25 3.05 -4.47 -12.12
CA LEU A 25 1.69 -4.44 -11.58
C LEU A 25 1.32 -3.06 -11.00
N LYS A 26 2.32 -2.31 -10.58
CA LYS A 26 2.16 -0.98 -9.97
C LYS A 26 2.03 0.14 -11.00
N LEU A 27 2.31 -0.13 -12.28
CA LEU A 27 2.20 0.86 -13.35
C LEU A 27 0.73 1.23 -13.57
N GLN A 28 0.42 2.52 -13.45
CA GLN A 28 -0.91 3.07 -13.68
C GLN A 28 -0.84 4.21 -14.68
N HIS A 29 -1.27 3.95 -15.91
CA HIS A 29 -1.31 4.95 -16.96
C HIS A 29 -2.47 4.67 -17.92
N LEU A 30 -3.16 5.72 -18.40
CA LEU A 30 -4.32 5.59 -19.28
C LEU A 30 -4.03 4.81 -20.56
N HIS A 31 -2.82 4.95 -21.11
CA HIS A 31 -2.41 4.34 -22.38
C HIS A 31 -1.42 3.18 -22.20
N ILE A 32 -1.39 2.55 -21.03
CA ILE A 32 -0.64 1.30 -20.79
C ILE A 32 -1.62 0.24 -20.31
N SER A 33 -1.58 -0.92 -20.93
CA SER A 33 -2.36 -2.07 -20.49
C SER A 33 -1.70 -2.69 -19.26
N THR A 34 -2.39 -2.60 -18.12
CA THR A 34 -1.90 -3.12 -16.84
C THR A 34 -2.22 -4.60 -16.68
N TYR A 35 -1.32 -5.32 -16.06
CA TYR A 35 -1.58 -6.68 -15.62
C TYR A 35 -2.58 -6.67 -14.46
N LYS A 36 -3.51 -7.65 -14.50
CA LYS A 36 -4.51 -7.83 -13.43
C LYS A 36 -4.02 -8.82 -12.39
N GLU A 37 -3.39 -9.88 -12.85
CA GLU A 37 -2.88 -10.96 -12.02
C GLU A 37 -1.61 -11.53 -12.63
N LEU A 38 -0.67 -11.90 -11.79
CA LEU A 38 0.53 -12.64 -12.12
C LEU A 38 0.60 -13.86 -11.19
N PHE A 39 0.80 -15.04 -11.72
CA PHE A 39 0.95 -16.25 -10.91
C PHE A 39 1.68 -17.35 -11.66
N ILE A 40 2.31 -18.26 -10.90
CA ILE A 40 2.99 -19.43 -11.44
C ILE A 40 2.03 -20.63 -11.41
N THR A 41 2.05 -21.43 -12.45
CA THR A 41 1.27 -22.67 -12.52
C THR A 41 2.09 -23.83 -13.06
N TRP A 42 1.82 -25.02 -12.55
CA TRP A 42 2.41 -26.26 -13.03
C TRP A 42 1.46 -26.97 -13.99
N ASN A 43 1.96 -27.35 -15.15
CA ASN A 43 1.21 -28.19 -16.09
C ASN A 43 1.72 -29.64 -16.02
N SER A 44 0.99 -30.49 -15.29
CA SER A 44 1.37 -31.89 -15.07
C SER A 44 1.40 -32.74 -16.34
N LYS A 45 0.71 -32.35 -17.42
CA LYS A 45 0.67 -33.10 -18.67
C LYS A 45 1.97 -33.03 -19.46
N ILE A 46 2.67 -31.92 -19.36
CA ILE A 46 3.92 -31.66 -20.08
C ILE A 46 5.10 -31.44 -19.13
N SER A 47 4.87 -31.58 -17.83
CA SER A 47 5.87 -31.40 -16.78
C SER A 47 6.63 -30.08 -16.87
N SER A 48 5.90 -28.99 -17.14
CA SER A 48 6.47 -27.65 -17.30
C SER A 48 5.85 -26.64 -16.34
N VAL A 49 6.67 -25.67 -15.90
CA VAL A 49 6.26 -24.52 -15.10
C VAL A 49 5.95 -23.35 -16.01
N PHE A 50 4.86 -22.65 -15.75
CA PHE A 50 4.44 -21.47 -16.50
C PHE A 50 4.24 -20.27 -15.61
N LEU A 51 4.79 -19.13 -15.99
CA LEU A 51 4.37 -17.83 -15.50
C LEU A 51 3.13 -17.40 -16.30
N CYS A 52 2.06 -17.09 -15.58
CA CYS A 52 0.77 -16.70 -16.12
C CYS A 52 0.52 -15.22 -15.90
N LEU A 53 0.18 -14.54 -16.97
CA LEU A 53 -0.14 -13.11 -16.99
C LEU A 53 -1.59 -12.94 -17.41
N VAL A 54 -2.36 -12.23 -16.60
CA VAL A 54 -3.77 -11.90 -16.89
C VAL A 54 -3.87 -10.42 -17.20
N MET A 55 -4.37 -10.08 -18.38
CA MET A 55 -4.53 -8.69 -18.80
C MET A 55 -5.89 -8.43 -19.44
N ARG A 56 -6.16 -7.16 -19.75
CA ARG A 56 -7.39 -6.72 -20.39
C ARG A 56 -7.38 -7.17 -21.86
N TYR A 57 -8.47 -7.76 -22.31
CA TYR A 57 -8.65 -8.17 -23.73
C TYR A 57 -9.31 -7.04 -24.53
N SER A 58 -8.78 -6.75 -25.71
CA SER A 58 -9.40 -5.86 -26.70
C SER A 58 -9.96 -6.65 -27.89
N ARG A 59 -11.18 -6.30 -28.32
CA ARG A 59 -11.83 -6.90 -29.51
C ARG A 59 -11.59 -6.14 -30.80
N LYS A 60 -11.03 -4.90 -30.74
CA LYS A 60 -10.91 -4.00 -31.90
C LYS A 60 -9.62 -4.18 -32.70
N GLY A 61 -8.75 -5.12 -32.30
CA GLY A 61 -7.48 -5.37 -32.96
C GLY A 61 -6.38 -4.39 -32.56
N SER A 62 -5.30 -4.38 -33.32
CA SER A 62 -4.07 -3.62 -33.06
C SER A 62 -3.79 -2.57 -34.14
N LEU A 63 -2.84 -1.68 -33.88
CA LEU A 63 -2.32 -0.74 -34.88
C LEU A 63 -1.75 -1.47 -36.11
N SER A 64 -1.22 -2.70 -35.93
CA SER A 64 -0.76 -3.53 -37.03
C SER A 64 -1.88 -3.89 -38.01
N ASP A 65 -3.09 -4.16 -37.50
CA ASP A 65 -4.26 -4.47 -38.33
C ASP A 65 -4.72 -3.25 -39.10
N LEU A 66 -4.70 -2.07 -38.48
CA LEU A 66 -5.02 -0.80 -39.09
C LEU A 66 -4.04 -0.46 -40.23
N ILE A 67 -2.73 -0.53 -39.98
CA ILE A 67 -1.67 -0.30 -40.98
C ILE A 67 -1.82 -1.29 -42.13
N SER A 68 -2.06 -2.59 -41.85
CA SER A 68 -2.22 -3.64 -42.85
C SER A 68 -3.45 -3.39 -43.73
N THR A 69 -4.54 -2.91 -43.17
CA THR A 69 -5.76 -2.55 -43.91
C THR A 69 -5.51 -1.39 -44.85
N HIS A 70 -4.88 -0.32 -44.40
CA HIS A 70 -4.51 0.84 -45.22
C HIS A 70 -3.54 0.44 -46.35
N ARG A 71 -2.57 -0.43 -46.04
CA ARG A 71 -1.62 -0.96 -47.01
C ARG A 71 -2.29 -1.79 -48.10
N LYS A 72 -3.23 -2.68 -47.74
CA LYS A 72 -4.00 -3.47 -48.71
C LYS A 72 -4.86 -2.59 -49.64
N LEU A 73 -5.45 -1.55 -49.06
CA LEU A 73 -6.30 -0.60 -49.82
C LEU A 73 -5.49 0.48 -50.55
N LYS A 74 -4.18 0.55 -50.41
CA LYS A 74 -3.30 1.62 -50.88
C LYS A 74 -3.79 3.02 -50.48
N LYS A 75 -4.40 3.12 -49.30
CA LYS A 75 -4.97 4.35 -48.76
C LYS A 75 -3.98 5.02 -47.78
N LYS A 76 -3.80 6.34 -47.91
CA LYS A 76 -3.00 7.10 -46.92
C LYS A 76 -3.64 7.00 -45.54
N MET A 77 -2.82 6.94 -44.50
CA MET A 77 -3.31 7.08 -43.12
C MET A 77 -3.85 8.48 -42.90
N ASP A 78 -4.99 8.59 -42.24
CA ASP A 78 -5.51 9.88 -41.83
C ASP A 78 -4.55 10.52 -40.82
N LEU A 79 -4.19 11.78 -41.05
CA LEU A 79 -3.24 12.49 -40.18
C LEU A 79 -3.75 12.60 -38.75
N MET A 80 -5.05 12.89 -38.56
CA MET A 80 -5.63 13.02 -37.23
C MET A 80 -5.58 11.67 -36.47
N VAL A 81 -5.83 10.57 -37.14
CA VAL A 81 -5.73 9.22 -36.56
C VAL A 81 -4.27 8.91 -36.17
N MET A 82 -3.33 9.25 -37.05
CA MET A 82 -1.90 9.06 -36.79
C MET A 82 -1.44 9.90 -35.60
N GLU A 83 -1.80 11.19 -35.56
CA GLU A 83 -1.45 12.11 -34.49
C GLU A 83 -2.01 11.64 -33.13
N LYS A 84 -3.28 11.22 -33.07
CA LYS A 84 -3.90 10.73 -31.83
C LYS A 84 -3.18 9.50 -31.26
N PHE A 85 -2.94 8.48 -32.09
CA PHE A 85 -2.27 7.28 -31.60
C PHE A 85 -0.81 7.55 -31.20
N LEU A 86 -0.09 8.34 -31.98
CA LEU A 86 1.29 8.66 -31.65
C LEU A 86 1.38 9.49 -30.37
N GLY A 87 0.49 10.44 -30.14
CA GLY A 87 0.45 11.22 -28.92
C GLY A 87 0.20 10.35 -27.67
N GLN A 88 -0.75 9.42 -27.75
CA GLN A 88 -1.08 8.50 -26.67
C GLN A 88 0.07 7.53 -26.36
N VAL A 89 0.72 6.98 -27.40
CA VAL A 89 1.86 6.08 -27.22
C VAL A 89 3.09 6.85 -26.71
N LEU A 90 3.32 8.06 -27.18
CA LEU A 90 4.46 8.88 -26.74
C LEU A 90 4.39 9.19 -25.23
N VAL A 91 3.21 9.55 -24.73
CA VAL A 91 3.01 9.77 -23.28
C VAL A 91 3.18 8.49 -22.49
N ALA A 92 2.71 7.36 -23.00
CA ALA A 92 2.90 6.06 -22.36
C ALA A 92 4.39 5.69 -22.27
N VAL A 93 5.15 5.92 -23.36
CA VAL A 93 6.60 5.63 -23.39
C VAL A 93 7.37 6.57 -22.46
N GLU A 94 7.04 7.86 -22.45
CA GLU A 94 7.68 8.81 -21.52
C GLU A 94 7.40 8.45 -20.08
N TYR A 95 6.17 8.08 -19.73
CA TYR A 95 5.83 7.60 -18.39
C TYR A 95 6.66 6.37 -17.98
N LEU A 96 6.82 5.37 -18.86
CA LEU A 96 7.67 4.22 -18.59
C LEU A 96 9.13 4.63 -18.33
N HIS A 97 9.66 5.53 -19.18
CA HIS A 97 11.04 5.99 -19.06
C HIS A 97 11.27 6.79 -17.76
N GLN A 98 10.30 7.57 -17.29
CA GLN A 98 10.33 8.24 -15.98
C GLN A 98 10.35 7.24 -14.82
N MET A 99 9.66 6.10 -14.99
CA MET A 99 9.66 5.01 -14.01
C MET A 99 10.90 4.09 -14.13
N ASN A 100 11.90 4.47 -14.93
CA ASN A 100 13.07 3.64 -15.26
C ASN A 100 12.75 2.29 -15.90
N VAL A 101 11.60 2.18 -16.57
CA VAL A 101 11.19 0.99 -17.31
C VAL A 101 11.44 1.21 -18.80
N VAL A 102 12.20 0.32 -19.42
CA VAL A 102 12.39 0.24 -20.87
C VAL A 102 11.46 -0.81 -21.41
N HIS A 103 10.62 -0.46 -22.40
CA HIS A 103 9.58 -1.37 -22.90
C HIS A 103 10.18 -2.53 -23.71
N ARG A 104 11.23 -2.31 -24.48
CA ARG A 104 12.00 -3.29 -25.29
C ARG A 104 11.25 -3.95 -26.44
N ASN A 105 9.89 -3.90 -26.47
CA ASN A 105 9.05 -4.59 -27.46
C ASN A 105 8.00 -3.69 -28.11
N ILE A 106 8.35 -2.43 -28.42
CA ILE A 106 7.45 -1.49 -29.10
C ILE A 106 7.32 -1.88 -30.57
N LYS A 107 6.12 -2.29 -30.97
CA LYS A 107 5.75 -2.65 -32.34
C LYS A 107 4.24 -2.44 -32.55
N PRO A 108 3.74 -2.30 -33.79
CA PRO A 108 2.34 -2.00 -34.02
C PRO A 108 1.36 -3.06 -33.50
N SER A 109 1.77 -4.33 -33.39
CA SER A 109 0.94 -5.39 -32.82
C SER A 109 0.74 -5.26 -31.30
N ASN A 110 1.61 -4.54 -30.61
CA ASN A 110 1.55 -4.29 -29.17
C ASN A 110 0.92 -2.94 -28.83
N ILE A 111 0.37 -2.24 -29.82
CA ILE A 111 -0.46 -1.04 -29.64
C ILE A 111 -1.90 -1.45 -29.96
N ILE A 112 -2.69 -1.66 -28.90
CA ILE A 112 -4.04 -2.21 -28.98
C ILE A 112 -5.05 -1.09 -29.05
N MET A 113 -6.01 -1.22 -29.95
CA MET A 113 -7.11 -0.29 -30.13
C MET A 113 -8.27 -0.68 -29.22
N ILE A 114 -8.58 0.15 -28.23
CA ILE A 114 -9.70 -0.04 -27.30
C ILE A 114 -10.97 0.56 -27.90
N GLU A 115 -10.85 1.77 -28.46
CA GLU A 115 -11.90 2.50 -29.16
C GLU A 115 -11.35 3.11 -30.45
N GLU A 116 -12.20 3.77 -31.26
CA GLU A 116 -11.77 4.38 -32.53
C GLU A 116 -10.64 5.41 -32.37
N ASN A 117 -10.57 6.06 -31.19
CA ASN A 117 -9.60 7.12 -30.91
C ASN A 117 -8.78 6.87 -29.63
N TYR A 118 -8.80 5.65 -29.13
CA TYR A 118 -8.14 5.31 -27.87
C TYR A 118 -7.34 4.03 -28.01
N CYS A 119 -6.04 4.10 -27.73
CA CYS A 119 -5.16 2.96 -27.73
C CYS A 119 -4.40 2.79 -26.41
N MET A 120 -3.89 1.59 -26.21
CA MET A 120 -3.03 1.24 -25.08
C MET A 120 -1.81 0.47 -25.60
N LEU A 121 -0.66 0.75 -24.99
CA LEU A 121 0.56 0.00 -25.19
C LEU A 121 0.52 -1.26 -24.34
N GLU A 122 0.72 -2.43 -24.93
CA GLU A 122 0.72 -3.74 -24.28
C GLU A 122 2.08 -4.42 -24.36
N ASP A 123 2.17 -5.55 -23.65
CA ASP A 123 3.26 -6.51 -23.71
C ASP A 123 4.60 -5.94 -23.22
N LEU A 124 4.58 -5.50 -21.97
CA LEU A 124 5.81 -5.19 -21.23
C LEU A 124 6.61 -6.44 -20.86
N SER A 125 6.10 -7.65 -21.14
CA SER A 125 6.51 -8.83 -20.39
C SER A 125 7.15 -9.95 -21.17
N ALA A 126 6.55 -10.39 -22.28
CA ALA A 126 6.88 -11.70 -22.84
C ALA A 126 8.30 -11.79 -23.38
N GLU A 127 8.86 -10.67 -23.83
CA GLU A 127 10.22 -10.60 -24.37
C GLU A 127 11.19 -9.86 -23.47
N THR A 128 10.69 -9.07 -22.50
CA THR A 128 11.50 -8.45 -21.45
C THR A 128 12.00 -9.48 -20.44
N LEU A 129 11.27 -10.57 -20.24
CA LEU A 129 11.66 -11.70 -19.39
C LEU A 129 12.78 -12.57 -19.96
N MET A 130 13.26 -12.31 -21.16
CA MET A 130 14.43 -12.97 -21.67
C MET A 130 15.71 -12.37 -21.08
N LEU A 131 16.04 -12.80 -19.88
CA LEU A 131 17.32 -12.57 -19.23
C LEU A 131 18.46 -13.34 -19.90
N ASP A 132 18.14 -14.36 -20.69
CA ASP A 132 19.10 -15.22 -21.38
C ASP A 132 19.40 -14.67 -22.79
N GLU A 133 20.54 -14.01 -22.92
CA GLU A 133 21.03 -13.44 -24.18
C GLU A 133 21.16 -14.48 -25.29
N ALA A 134 21.48 -15.73 -24.97
CA ALA A 134 21.62 -16.80 -25.96
C ALA A 134 20.27 -17.17 -26.59
N LYS A 135 19.22 -17.30 -25.75
CA LYS A 135 17.85 -17.54 -26.22
C LYS A 135 17.31 -16.37 -27.01
N TRP A 136 17.60 -15.15 -26.56
CA TRP A 136 17.26 -13.93 -27.27
C TRP A 136 17.85 -13.93 -28.70
N LYS A 137 19.15 -14.19 -28.84
CA LYS A 137 19.83 -14.26 -30.14
C LYS A 137 19.20 -15.28 -31.07
N ILE A 138 18.83 -16.46 -30.56
CA ILE A 138 18.14 -17.49 -31.34
C ILE A 138 16.80 -16.95 -31.85
N ARG A 139 15.99 -16.39 -31.00
CA ARG A 139 14.65 -15.89 -31.35
C ARG A 139 14.70 -14.73 -32.33
N VAL A 140 15.66 -13.84 -32.20
CA VAL A 140 15.89 -12.73 -33.15
C VAL A 140 16.27 -13.21 -34.52
N VAL A 141 16.94 -14.37 -34.64
CA VAL A 141 17.28 -15.00 -35.93
C VAL A 141 16.05 -15.65 -36.54
N GLU A 142 15.20 -16.28 -35.73
CA GLU A 142 14.01 -17.03 -36.18
C GLU A 142 12.86 -16.13 -36.65
N ASP A 143 12.71 -14.92 -36.13
CA ASP A 143 11.67 -13.95 -36.53
C ASP A 143 12.24 -12.64 -37.08
N PRO A 144 12.53 -12.58 -38.40
CA PRO A 144 12.99 -11.35 -39.04
C PRO A 144 12.01 -10.18 -38.96
N TYR A 145 10.71 -10.47 -38.84
CA TYR A 145 9.69 -9.43 -38.74
C TYR A 145 9.76 -8.72 -37.38
N LEU A 146 9.93 -9.45 -36.29
CA LEU A 146 10.16 -8.92 -34.95
C LEU A 146 11.42 -8.07 -34.95
N LYS A 147 12.52 -8.61 -35.42
CA LYS A 147 13.81 -7.96 -35.55
C LYS A 147 13.74 -6.59 -36.25
N SER A 148 12.81 -6.45 -37.22
CA SER A 148 12.74 -5.22 -38.02
C SER A 148 12.36 -3.96 -37.27
N TRP A 149 11.73 -4.08 -36.10
CA TRP A 149 11.34 -2.94 -35.25
C TRP A 149 12.43 -2.49 -34.28
N MET A 150 13.43 -3.32 -34.03
CA MET A 150 14.45 -3.11 -33.03
C MET A 150 15.52 -2.14 -33.45
N ALA A 151 16.05 -1.40 -32.50
CA ALA A 151 17.20 -0.54 -32.68
C ALA A 151 18.48 -1.36 -32.96
N PRO A 152 19.50 -0.78 -33.62
CA PRO A 152 20.76 -1.49 -33.88
C PRO A 152 21.38 -2.10 -32.62
N GLU A 153 21.48 -1.34 -31.54
CA GLU A 153 22.04 -1.78 -30.26
C GLU A 153 21.17 -2.85 -29.55
N ALA A 154 19.86 -2.81 -29.76
CA ALA A 154 18.96 -3.81 -29.19
C ALA A 154 19.15 -5.22 -29.81
N LEU A 155 19.68 -5.29 -31.03
CA LEU A 155 20.04 -6.57 -31.64
C LEU A 155 21.26 -7.23 -30.99
N GLU A 156 22.09 -6.43 -30.30
CA GLU A 156 23.23 -6.88 -29.50
C GLU A 156 22.88 -7.02 -28.00
N PHE A 157 21.59 -7.14 -27.68
CA PHE A 157 21.05 -7.25 -26.33
C PHE A 157 21.30 -6.03 -25.43
N VAL A 158 21.55 -4.86 -26.01
CA VAL A 158 21.72 -3.60 -25.28
C VAL A 158 20.45 -2.78 -25.40
N PHE A 159 19.70 -2.68 -24.30
CA PHE A 159 18.44 -1.95 -24.24
C PHE A 159 18.56 -0.67 -23.42
N SER A 160 17.99 0.40 -23.94
CA SER A 160 17.89 1.69 -23.25
C SER A 160 16.57 2.38 -23.61
N PRO A 161 16.17 3.43 -22.91
CA PRO A 161 15.03 4.26 -23.31
C PRO A 161 15.10 4.74 -24.76
N LYS A 162 16.31 4.94 -25.27
CA LYS A 162 16.55 5.35 -26.68
C LYS A 162 16.22 4.24 -27.69
N SER A 163 16.29 2.97 -27.27
CA SER A 163 15.90 1.84 -28.14
C SER A 163 14.39 1.83 -28.42
N ASP A 164 13.57 2.22 -27.42
CA ASP A 164 12.12 2.38 -27.59
C ASP A 164 11.78 3.50 -28.58
N ILE A 165 12.55 4.61 -28.54
CA ILE A 165 12.38 5.73 -29.47
C ILE A 165 12.67 5.34 -30.91
N TRP A 166 13.66 4.50 -31.15
CA TRP A 166 13.88 3.92 -32.48
C TRP A 166 12.67 3.12 -32.97
N SER A 167 12.16 2.24 -32.11
CA SER A 167 11.00 1.40 -32.44
C SER A 167 9.76 2.25 -32.76
N LEU A 168 9.51 3.31 -31.99
CA LEU A 168 8.44 4.26 -32.27
C LEU A 168 8.68 5.01 -33.59
N GLY A 169 9.90 5.42 -33.92
CA GLY A 169 10.27 6.00 -35.20
C GLY A 169 9.98 5.05 -36.37
N CYS A 170 10.27 3.77 -36.22
CA CYS A 170 9.91 2.74 -37.22
C CYS A 170 8.39 2.63 -37.44
N ILE A 171 7.59 2.80 -36.39
CA ILE A 171 6.12 2.80 -36.47
C ILE A 171 5.64 4.03 -37.25
N ILE A 172 6.15 5.22 -36.96
CA ILE A 172 5.80 6.45 -37.70
C ILE A 172 6.15 6.31 -39.18
N LEU A 173 7.33 5.79 -39.49
CA LEU A 173 7.75 5.53 -40.86
C LEU A 173 6.80 4.56 -41.57
N ASP A 174 6.38 3.49 -40.92
CA ASP A 174 5.49 2.47 -41.48
C ASP A 174 4.07 3.03 -41.71
N MET A 175 3.55 3.84 -40.80
CA MET A 175 2.28 4.55 -40.93
C MET A 175 2.32 5.54 -42.10
N ALA A 176 3.36 6.34 -42.22
CA ALA A 176 3.52 7.32 -43.31
C ALA A 176 3.71 6.69 -44.67
N SER A 177 4.23 5.45 -44.74
CA SER A 177 4.54 4.78 -46.00
C SER A 177 3.52 3.69 -46.41
N CYS A 178 2.51 3.41 -45.60
CA CYS A 178 1.59 2.28 -45.84
C CYS A 178 0.82 2.35 -47.15
N SER A 179 0.59 3.54 -47.71
CA SER A 179 -0.15 3.71 -48.98
C SER A 179 0.66 3.34 -50.23
N TYR A 180 1.98 3.37 -50.15
CA TYR A 180 2.86 3.20 -51.31
C TYR A 180 3.95 2.12 -51.16
N MET A 181 4.16 1.60 -49.95
CA MET A 181 5.04 0.46 -49.70
C MET A 181 4.25 -0.79 -49.34
N ASN A 182 4.57 -1.90 -49.97
CA ASN A 182 4.05 -3.21 -49.53
C ASN A 182 4.80 -3.71 -48.29
N LYS A 183 4.33 -4.83 -47.70
CA LYS A 183 4.88 -5.36 -46.44
C LYS A 183 6.37 -5.72 -46.56
N ALA A 184 6.79 -6.31 -47.69
CA ALA A 184 8.17 -6.71 -47.91
C ALA A 184 9.11 -5.49 -48.10
N GLU A 185 8.64 -4.48 -48.86
CA GLU A 185 9.38 -3.23 -49.03
C GLU A 185 9.54 -2.45 -47.71
N ALA A 186 8.49 -2.41 -46.88
CA ALA A 186 8.55 -1.77 -45.58
C ALA A 186 9.53 -2.48 -44.63
N LEU A 187 9.52 -3.83 -44.63
CA LEU A 187 10.48 -4.64 -43.88
C LEU A 187 11.92 -4.37 -44.36
N ALA A 188 12.19 -4.49 -45.64
CA ALA A 188 13.51 -4.24 -46.20
C ALA A 188 14.00 -2.80 -45.95
N THR A 189 13.08 -1.83 -45.91
CA THR A 189 13.43 -0.44 -45.60
C THR A 189 13.87 -0.31 -44.15
N ARG A 190 13.14 -0.90 -43.17
CA ARG A 190 13.51 -0.88 -41.75
C ARG A 190 14.84 -1.57 -41.47
N GLU A 191 15.13 -2.66 -42.18
CA GLU A 191 16.43 -3.35 -42.12
C GLU A 191 17.56 -2.48 -42.67
N ALA A 192 17.33 -1.90 -43.85
CA ALA A 192 18.36 -1.09 -44.53
C ALA A 192 18.73 0.21 -43.77
N ILE A 193 17.81 0.85 -43.10
CA ILE A 193 18.09 2.09 -42.32
C ILE A 193 19.00 1.86 -41.11
N ARG A 194 19.02 0.64 -40.55
CA ARG A 194 19.94 0.26 -39.47
C ARG A 194 21.39 0.20 -39.92
N GLU A 195 21.61 -0.22 -41.16
CA GLU A 195 22.95 -0.41 -41.67
C GLU A 195 23.55 0.89 -42.21
N HIS A 196 22.72 1.73 -42.86
CA HIS A 196 23.21 2.88 -43.57
C HIS A 196 22.31 4.13 -43.45
N PRO A 197 22.78 5.27 -42.87
CA PRO A 197 22.03 6.53 -42.78
C PRO A 197 21.48 7.05 -44.11
N ARG A 198 22.20 6.80 -45.23
CA ARG A 198 21.76 7.22 -46.57
C ARG A 198 20.45 6.50 -47.00
N LYS A 199 20.15 5.33 -46.47
CA LYS A 199 18.90 4.62 -46.75
C LYS A 199 17.71 5.29 -46.10
N LEU A 200 17.89 5.86 -44.89
CA LEU A 200 16.88 6.68 -44.25
C LEU A 200 16.55 7.90 -45.13
N LEU A 201 17.52 8.65 -45.58
CA LEU A 201 17.27 9.81 -46.45
C LEU A 201 16.46 9.47 -47.69
N LYS A 202 16.76 8.33 -48.35
CA LYS A 202 15.96 7.84 -49.50
C LYS A 202 14.51 7.47 -49.11
N ALA A 203 14.28 6.93 -47.93
CA ALA A 203 12.93 6.63 -47.45
C ALA A 203 12.15 7.93 -47.17
N LEU A 204 12.82 8.94 -46.56
CA LEU A 204 12.23 10.25 -46.26
C LEU A 204 11.91 11.04 -47.53
N GLU A 205 12.74 11.00 -48.55
CA GLU A 205 12.44 11.57 -49.88
C GLU A 205 11.18 10.95 -50.51
N LYS A 206 10.94 9.65 -50.33
CA LYS A 206 9.69 9.00 -50.80
C LYS A 206 8.47 9.55 -50.07
N ILE A 207 8.52 9.80 -48.75
CA ILE A 207 7.45 10.43 -47.98
C ILE A 207 7.09 11.80 -48.59
N ARG A 208 8.10 12.63 -48.90
CA ARG A 208 7.90 13.92 -49.53
C ARG A 208 7.27 13.86 -50.91
N LYS A 209 7.70 12.87 -51.76
CA LYS A 209 7.18 12.68 -53.12
C LYS A 209 5.72 12.18 -53.14
N HIS A 210 5.25 11.51 -52.11
CA HIS A 210 3.89 10.96 -52.05
C HIS A 210 2.87 11.90 -51.40
N ASP A 211 3.22 13.14 -51.21
CA ASP A 211 2.31 14.18 -50.71
C ASP A 211 1.59 13.73 -49.41
N ILE A 212 2.36 13.31 -48.43
CA ILE A 212 1.87 12.99 -47.09
C ILE A 212 1.62 14.28 -46.32
N ALA A 213 0.49 14.39 -45.63
CA ALA A 213 0.20 15.55 -44.82
C ALA A 213 1.29 15.77 -43.72
N LYS A 214 1.73 17.01 -43.55
CA LYS A 214 2.84 17.38 -42.64
C LYS A 214 4.14 16.61 -42.90
N ALA A 215 4.43 16.26 -44.16
CA ALA A 215 5.60 15.44 -44.53
C ALA A 215 6.91 15.99 -43.97
N ASN A 216 7.14 17.32 -43.97
CA ASN A 216 8.36 17.90 -43.46
C ASN A 216 8.49 17.73 -41.94
N ASP A 217 7.44 17.98 -41.20
CA ASP A 217 7.43 17.84 -39.73
C ASP A 217 7.66 16.37 -39.31
N ILE A 218 7.06 15.43 -40.04
CA ILE A 218 7.31 13.98 -39.87
C ILE A 218 8.75 13.62 -40.18
N ILE A 219 9.34 14.17 -41.26
CA ILE A 219 10.71 13.94 -41.64
C ILE A 219 11.68 14.43 -40.56
N ASP A 220 11.48 15.63 -40.03
CA ASP A 220 12.32 16.23 -39.01
C ASP A 220 12.34 15.38 -37.73
N VAL A 221 11.18 14.85 -37.32
CA VAL A 221 11.09 13.92 -36.19
C VAL A 221 11.78 12.59 -36.48
N LEU A 222 11.56 12.01 -37.66
CA LEU A 222 12.15 10.72 -38.03
C LEU A 222 13.68 10.76 -38.09
N ILE A 223 14.28 11.87 -38.53
CA ILE A 223 15.75 12.03 -38.56
C ILE A 223 16.33 11.93 -37.15
N THR A 224 15.68 12.51 -36.15
CA THR A 224 16.17 12.50 -34.76
C THR A 224 15.88 11.17 -34.06
N MET A 225 14.75 10.50 -34.36
CA MET A 225 14.36 9.22 -33.75
C MET A 225 15.13 8.03 -34.32
N LEU A 226 15.41 8.01 -35.63
CA LEU A 226 16.08 6.93 -36.33
C LEU A 226 17.60 7.16 -36.50
N HIS A 227 18.24 7.78 -35.49
CA HIS A 227 19.68 7.91 -35.47
C HIS A 227 20.31 6.59 -35.00
N ILE A 228 21.29 6.08 -35.80
CA ILE A 228 21.94 4.78 -35.54
C ILE A 228 22.64 4.75 -34.18
N ASN A 229 23.39 5.82 -33.85
CA ASN A 229 24.01 5.94 -32.53
C ASN A 229 22.98 6.39 -31.49
N PRO A 230 22.72 5.58 -30.42
CA PRO A 230 21.75 5.90 -29.39
C PRO A 230 22.07 7.21 -28.63
N GLU A 231 23.34 7.57 -28.47
CA GLU A 231 23.74 8.82 -27.80
C GLU A 231 23.21 10.07 -28.53
N ASN A 232 23.19 10.04 -29.86
CA ASN A 232 22.71 11.15 -30.69
C ASN A 232 21.18 11.05 -30.96
N ARG A 233 20.55 9.98 -30.56
CA ARG A 233 19.10 9.78 -30.71
C ARG A 233 18.35 10.58 -29.67
N ILE A 234 17.25 11.20 -30.03
CA ILE A 234 16.40 12.01 -29.14
C ILE A 234 15.81 11.15 -28.02
N SER A 235 15.57 11.77 -26.84
CA SER A 235 14.77 11.15 -25.75
C SER A 235 13.26 11.35 -25.98
N ALA A 236 12.40 10.58 -25.30
CA ALA A 236 10.95 10.81 -25.33
C ALA A 236 10.60 12.21 -24.84
N LYS A 237 11.21 12.65 -23.75
CA LYS A 237 11.04 13.98 -23.16
C LYS A 237 11.39 15.11 -24.15
N ASP A 238 12.54 15.01 -24.82
CA ASP A 238 12.97 16.03 -25.79
C ASP A 238 12.10 16.01 -27.06
N LEU A 239 11.67 14.82 -27.48
CA LEU A 239 10.78 14.63 -28.62
C LEU A 239 9.44 15.37 -28.45
N MET A 240 8.89 15.42 -27.24
CA MET A 240 7.66 16.15 -26.94
C MET A 240 7.75 17.66 -27.26
N ASN A 241 8.95 18.22 -27.38
CA ASN A 241 9.16 19.62 -27.74
C ASN A 241 9.10 19.89 -29.26
N PHE A 242 9.13 18.85 -30.09
CA PHE A 242 9.00 19.02 -31.53
C PHE A 242 7.58 19.42 -31.95
N PRO A 243 7.42 20.28 -32.97
CA PRO A 243 6.12 20.73 -33.42
C PRO A 243 5.13 19.59 -33.74
N PHE A 244 5.59 18.60 -34.51
CA PHE A 244 4.76 17.42 -34.84
C PHE A 244 4.36 16.61 -33.60
N ALA A 245 5.26 16.38 -32.67
CA ALA A 245 4.96 15.66 -31.43
C ALA A 245 3.95 16.45 -30.57
N ARG A 246 4.08 17.77 -30.49
CA ARG A 246 3.10 18.64 -29.81
C ARG A 246 1.72 18.53 -30.44
N ASP A 247 1.63 18.53 -31.77
CA ASP A 247 0.36 18.34 -32.48
C ASP A 247 -0.25 16.97 -32.17
N CYS A 248 0.59 15.91 -32.10
CA CYS A 248 0.14 14.57 -31.67
C CYS A 248 -0.42 14.56 -30.24
N LEU A 249 0.23 15.24 -29.31
CA LEU A 249 -0.21 15.34 -27.93
C LEU A 249 -1.53 16.11 -27.82
N LEU A 250 -1.67 17.23 -28.52
CA LEU A 250 -2.91 18.01 -28.61
C LEU A 250 -4.06 17.20 -29.21
N ALA A 251 -3.80 16.52 -30.33
CA ALA A 251 -4.80 15.70 -31.02
C ALA A 251 -5.28 14.52 -30.15
N SER A 252 -4.43 14.01 -29.26
CA SER A 252 -4.78 12.94 -28.32
C SER A 252 -5.61 13.40 -27.14
N GLY A 253 -5.90 14.71 -27.00
CA GLY A 253 -6.68 15.28 -25.89
C GLY A 253 -5.91 15.40 -24.58
N ILE A 254 -4.59 15.31 -24.64
CA ILE A 254 -3.71 15.44 -23.46
C ILE A 254 -3.59 16.92 -23.12
N PRO A 255 -3.86 17.35 -21.88
CA PRO A 255 -3.74 18.75 -21.48
C PRO A 255 -2.35 19.30 -21.74
N MET A 256 -2.28 20.53 -22.28
CA MET A 256 -0.99 21.23 -22.54
C MET A 256 -0.15 21.41 -21.28
N SER A 257 -0.74 21.35 -20.09
CA SER A 257 -0.05 21.37 -18.81
C SER A 257 0.93 20.18 -18.61
N ILE A 258 0.64 19.04 -19.26
CA ILE A 258 1.55 17.86 -19.25
C ILE A 258 2.72 18.07 -20.22
N ILE A 259 2.55 18.90 -21.24
CA ILE A 259 3.51 19.13 -22.33
C ILE A 259 4.45 20.31 -22.02
N GLN A 260 4.13 21.11 -21.01
CA GLN A 260 4.82 22.37 -20.79
C GLN A 260 6.32 22.18 -20.56
N GLN A 261 7.04 22.98 -21.38
CA GLN A 261 8.46 23.30 -21.38
C GLN A 261 9.17 23.00 -20.06
N PRO A 262 10.45 22.63 -20.08
CA PRO A 262 11.25 22.78 -18.89
C PRO A 262 11.12 24.23 -18.44
N TRP A 263 10.33 24.46 -17.39
CA TRP A 263 10.38 25.73 -16.68
C TRP A 263 11.85 25.97 -16.38
N PRO A 264 12.37 27.14 -16.69
CA PRO A 264 13.69 27.46 -16.24
C PRO A 264 13.74 27.16 -14.74
N THR A 265 14.69 26.36 -14.31
CA THR A 265 14.87 26.00 -12.89
C THR A 265 14.83 27.25 -12.00
N SER A 266 15.29 28.38 -12.53
CA SER A 266 15.21 29.70 -11.91
C SER A 266 13.77 30.18 -11.59
N ILE A 267 12.78 29.89 -12.42
CA ILE A 267 11.38 30.34 -12.17
C ILE A 267 10.74 29.45 -11.10
N THR A 268 10.93 28.12 -11.17
CA THR A 268 10.43 27.21 -10.14
C THR A 268 11.07 27.55 -8.78
N GLU A 269 12.36 27.80 -8.74
CA GLU A 269 13.08 28.20 -7.53
C GLU A 269 12.56 29.54 -6.98
N THR A 270 12.30 30.53 -7.84
CA THR A 270 11.74 31.83 -7.42
C THR A 270 10.31 31.69 -6.87
N LEU A 271 9.46 30.86 -7.50
CA LEU A 271 8.09 30.62 -7.03
C LEU A 271 8.09 29.85 -5.70
N LEU A 272 8.97 28.89 -5.53
CA LEU A 272 9.12 28.14 -4.28
C LEU A 272 9.61 29.03 -3.11
N GLN A 273 10.34 30.10 -3.40
CA GLN A 273 10.76 31.10 -2.41
C GLN A 273 9.65 32.09 -2.02
N GLY A 274 8.52 32.09 -2.70
CA GLY A 274 7.41 33.03 -2.50
C GLY A 274 6.53 32.78 -1.26
N GLY A 275 6.92 31.82 -0.39
CA GLY A 275 6.15 31.44 0.82
C GLY A 275 5.07 30.39 0.57
N LEU A 276 4.34 30.02 1.63
CA LEU A 276 3.39 28.93 1.63
C LEU A 276 2.38 28.95 0.47
N PRO A 277 1.67 30.05 0.17
CA PRO A 277 0.68 30.08 -0.93
C PRO A 277 1.29 29.79 -2.30
N SER A 278 2.47 30.34 -2.58
CA SER A 278 3.15 30.12 -3.86
C SER A 278 3.63 28.68 -4.02
N VAL A 279 4.11 28.06 -2.93
CA VAL A 279 4.53 26.67 -2.97
C VAL A 279 3.34 25.75 -3.23
N LEU A 280 2.19 25.99 -2.58
CA LEU A 280 0.96 25.21 -2.81
C LEU A 280 0.43 25.38 -4.23
N GLU A 281 0.50 26.60 -4.79
CA GLU A 281 0.13 26.85 -6.18
C GLU A 281 1.02 26.07 -7.16
N VAL A 282 2.34 26.06 -6.92
CA VAL A 282 3.31 25.27 -7.70
C VAL A 282 2.99 23.78 -7.60
N MET A 283 2.71 23.27 -6.41
CA MET A 283 2.34 21.86 -6.21
C MET A 283 1.09 21.47 -7.01
N ASN A 284 0.06 22.31 -6.99
CA ASN A 284 -1.19 22.05 -7.71
C ASN A 284 -1.04 22.19 -9.23
N CYS A 285 -0.23 23.16 -9.70
CA CYS A 285 0.02 23.36 -11.13
C CYS A 285 0.89 22.24 -11.75
N PHE A 286 1.74 21.60 -10.98
CA PHE A 286 2.71 20.61 -11.45
C PHE A 286 2.53 19.24 -10.76
N LEU A 287 1.28 18.86 -10.51
CA LEU A 287 0.94 17.63 -9.78
C LEU A 287 1.63 16.38 -10.36
N ASP A 288 1.79 16.32 -11.69
CA ASP A 288 2.35 15.16 -12.39
C ASP A 288 3.89 15.17 -12.49
N ARG A 289 4.58 16.14 -11.87
CA ARG A 289 6.04 16.30 -11.97
C ARG A 289 6.75 15.96 -10.65
N PRO A 290 7.32 14.74 -10.53
CA PRO A 290 7.96 14.29 -9.29
C PRO A 290 9.07 15.23 -8.80
N GLU A 291 9.90 15.73 -9.71
CA GLU A 291 11.03 16.61 -9.38
C GLU A 291 10.58 17.97 -8.80
N VAL A 292 9.45 18.49 -9.24
CA VAL A 292 8.85 19.72 -8.71
C VAL A 292 8.21 19.46 -7.36
N GLN A 293 7.50 18.32 -7.23
CA GLN A 293 6.85 17.93 -5.99
C GLN A 293 7.86 17.69 -4.86
N ILE A 294 9.00 17.04 -5.16
CA ILE A 294 10.07 16.83 -4.17
C ILE A 294 10.57 18.17 -3.64
N LYS A 295 10.94 19.11 -4.54
CA LYS A 295 11.42 20.43 -4.14
C LYS A 295 10.38 21.23 -3.35
N ALA A 296 9.11 21.16 -3.77
CA ALA A 296 8.03 21.85 -3.09
C ALA A 296 7.80 21.26 -1.68
N LEU A 297 7.81 19.94 -1.53
CA LEU A 297 7.69 19.27 -0.23
C LEU A 297 8.89 19.58 0.68
N GLU A 298 10.12 19.61 0.15
CA GLU A 298 11.32 20.00 0.89
C GLU A 298 11.23 21.46 1.37
N GLN A 299 10.73 22.36 0.52
CA GLN A 299 10.51 23.75 0.90
C GLN A 299 9.41 23.90 1.97
N LEU A 300 8.29 23.17 1.86
CA LEU A 300 7.25 23.15 2.90
C LEU A 300 7.76 22.62 4.22
N LEU A 301 8.57 21.55 4.20
CA LEU A 301 9.21 21.03 5.41
C LEU A 301 10.10 22.07 6.07
N ALA A 302 10.91 22.81 5.26
CA ALA A 302 11.76 23.87 5.77
C ALA A 302 10.96 25.04 6.35
N LEU A 303 9.83 25.42 5.74
CA LEU A 303 8.93 26.47 6.27
C LEU A 303 8.30 26.05 7.59
N VAL A 304 7.79 24.84 7.69
CA VAL A 304 7.21 24.30 8.93
C VAL A 304 8.25 24.16 10.05
N ASP A 305 9.53 23.92 9.71
CA ASP A 305 10.61 23.86 10.71
C ASP A 305 11.04 25.23 11.23
N GLN A 306 10.84 26.30 10.45
CA GLN A 306 11.21 27.66 10.82
C GLN A 306 10.13 28.40 11.62
N ASP A 307 8.89 28.04 11.45
CA ASP A 307 7.75 28.71 12.05
C ASP A 307 6.82 27.68 12.70
N GLU A 308 6.98 27.48 14.02
CA GLU A 308 6.17 26.53 14.79
C GLU A 308 4.68 26.95 14.87
N ASP A 309 4.37 28.23 14.62
CA ASP A 309 3.03 28.80 14.61
C ASP A 309 2.41 28.90 13.22
N LEU A 310 2.99 28.28 12.20
CA LEU A 310 2.46 28.32 10.83
C LEU A 310 1.04 27.73 10.84
N PRO A 311 0.01 28.51 10.49
CA PRO A 311 -1.34 27.97 10.44
C PRO A 311 -1.40 26.89 9.37
N TRP A 312 -1.51 25.63 9.80
CA TRP A 312 -1.80 24.54 8.87
C TRP A 312 -3.14 24.85 8.19
N ILE A 313 -3.07 25.02 6.87
CA ILE A 313 -4.25 25.31 6.07
C ILE A 313 -4.78 23.96 5.58
N LEU A 314 -6.08 23.74 5.69
CA LEU A 314 -6.74 22.51 5.20
C LEU A 314 -6.32 22.18 3.74
N ASN A 315 -6.17 23.21 2.90
CA ASN A 315 -5.67 23.08 1.54
C ASN A 315 -4.26 22.45 1.44
N MET A 316 -3.40 22.64 2.44
CA MET A 316 -2.07 22.02 2.46
C MET A 316 -2.18 20.51 2.71
N VAL A 317 -3.02 20.09 3.64
CA VAL A 317 -3.29 18.68 3.92
C VAL A 317 -3.90 17.98 2.71
N GLU A 318 -4.86 18.64 2.04
CA GLU A 318 -5.47 18.14 0.81
C GLU A 318 -4.44 17.97 -0.32
N SER A 319 -3.61 18.99 -0.57
CA SER A 319 -2.58 18.95 -1.60
C SER A 319 -1.53 17.86 -1.33
N VAL A 320 -1.07 17.73 -0.08
CA VAL A 320 -0.10 16.69 0.31
C VAL A 320 -0.70 15.30 0.15
N SER A 321 -1.95 15.09 0.57
CA SER A 321 -2.64 13.80 0.40
C SER A 321 -2.86 13.45 -1.07
N ALA A 322 -3.20 14.42 -1.91
CA ALA A 322 -3.33 14.24 -3.35
C ALA A 322 -2.00 13.83 -4.00
N ILE A 323 -0.87 14.41 -3.55
CA ILE A 323 0.47 14.05 -4.04
C ILE A 323 0.84 12.62 -3.63
N ILE A 324 0.54 12.21 -2.40
CA ILE A 324 0.74 10.84 -1.93
C ILE A 324 0.01 9.86 -2.87
N LEU A 325 -1.25 10.14 -3.19
CA LEU A 325 -2.07 9.30 -4.07
C LEU A 325 -1.62 9.34 -5.54
N SER A 326 -1.09 10.47 -6.02
CA SER A 326 -0.66 10.62 -7.41
C SER A 326 0.71 9.99 -7.68
N HIS A 327 1.58 9.93 -6.67
CA HIS A 327 2.95 9.43 -6.78
C HIS A 327 3.21 8.19 -5.92
N GLN A 328 2.29 7.22 -5.95
CA GLN A 328 2.32 6.03 -5.11
C GLN A 328 3.62 5.20 -5.22
N ASN A 329 4.31 5.26 -6.36
CA ASN A 329 5.51 4.48 -6.64
C ASN A 329 6.83 5.28 -6.45
N ASN A 330 6.77 6.54 -6.01
CA ASN A 330 7.95 7.36 -5.77
C ASN A 330 8.27 7.44 -4.27
N PHE A 331 9.20 6.62 -3.82
CA PHE A 331 9.58 6.53 -2.40
C PHE A 331 9.99 7.88 -1.79
N GLN A 332 10.75 8.71 -2.52
CA GLN A 332 11.20 10.00 -2.01
C GLN A 332 10.03 10.95 -1.76
N ILE A 333 9.05 10.99 -2.67
CA ILE A 333 7.83 11.79 -2.49
C ILE A 333 7.03 11.25 -1.30
N GLN A 334 6.83 9.93 -1.20
CA GLN A 334 6.10 9.32 -0.10
C GLN A 334 6.75 9.67 1.25
N MET A 335 8.07 9.56 1.33
CA MET A 335 8.81 9.89 2.55
C MET A 335 8.69 11.37 2.93
N CYS A 336 8.89 12.30 1.99
CA CYS A 336 8.79 13.74 2.25
C CYS A 336 7.35 14.15 2.59
N ALA A 337 6.37 13.66 1.85
CA ALA A 337 4.96 13.97 2.07
C ALA A 337 4.45 13.41 3.41
N CYS A 338 4.80 12.18 3.76
CA CYS A 338 4.46 11.59 5.05
C CYS A 338 5.17 12.30 6.22
N LYS A 339 6.43 12.73 6.07
CA LYS A 339 7.11 13.56 7.08
C LYS A 339 6.37 14.87 7.31
N LEU A 340 5.96 15.56 6.25
CA LEU A 340 5.22 16.81 6.35
C LEU A 340 3.84 16.59 7.00
N LEU A 341 3.08 15.61 6.52
CA LEU A 341 1.75 15.28 7.07
C LEU A 341 1.84 14.87 8.55
N SER A 342 2.85 14.08 8.93
CA SER A 342 3.09 13.69 10.31
C SER A 342 3.35 14.89 11.22
N LYS A 343 4.14 15.89 10.77
CA LYS A 343 4.36 17.14 11.53
C LYS A 343 3.05 17.90 11.71
N ILE A 344 2.28 18.07 10.64
CA ILE A 344 0.99 18.78 10.67
C ILE A 344 0.02 18.11 11.66
N LEU A 345 -0.16 16.79 11.56
CA LEU A 345 -1.08 16.05 12.42
C LEU A 345 -0.64 16.07 13.89
N ASN A 346 0.67 15.97 14.18
CA ASN A 346 1.17 16.07 15.54
C ASN A 346 1.01 17.47 16.12
N GLN A 347 1.26 18.53 15.34
CA GLN A 347 0.99 19.90 15.76
C GLN A 347 -0.50 20.14 16.00
N ALA A 348 -1.36 19.67 15.10
CA ALA A 348 -2.81 19.76 15.28
C ALA A 348 -3.26 19.06 16.55
N LEU A 349 -2.74 17.87 16.85
CA LEU A 349 -3.06 17.12 18.06
C LEU A 349 -2.64 17.87 19.34
N LEU A 350 -1.47 18.54 19.31
CA LEU A 350 -0.94 19.27 20.47
C LEU A 350 -1.68 20.60 20.76
N TYR A 351 -1.98 21.37 19.72
CA TYR A 351 -2.53 22.72 19.87
C TYR A 351 -4.03 22.83 19.64
N HIS A 352 -4.61 21.90 18.86
CA HIS A 352 -6.01 21.90 18.44
C HIS A 352 -6.61 20.49 18.40
N PRO A 353 -6.65 19.75 19.53
CA PRO A 353 -7.05 18.34 19.55
C PRO A 353 -8.46 18.10 19.00
N ASP A 354 -9.37 19.09 19.13
CA ASP A 354 -10.74 19.00 18.61
C ASP A 354 -10.86 19.22 17.09
N ASN A 355 -9.79 19.71 16.44
CA ASN A 355 -9.76 20.08 15.03
C ASN A 355 -8.62 19.38 14.26
N VAL A 356 -8.26 18.17 14.63
CA VAL A 356 -7.27 17.38 13.90
C VAL A 356 -7.82 17.02 12.51
N PRO A 357 -7.09 17.31 11.40
CA PRO A 357 -7.50 16.90 10.07
C PRO A 357 -7.70 15.38 9.98
N SER A 358 -8.88 14.97 9.56
CA SER A 358 -9.28 13.56 9.59
C SER A 358 -10.21 13.16 8.45
N GLU A 359 -10.11 13.87 7.33
CA GLU A 359 -10.91 13.63 6.14
C GLU A 359 -10.55 12.28 5.49
N LYS A 360 -11.49 11.66 4.80
CA LYS A 360 -11.36 10.33 4.18
C LYS A 360 -10.16 10.22 3.24
N TYR A 361 -9.84 11.28 2.49
CA TYR A 361 -8.72 11.27 1.56
C TYR A 361 -7.35 11.12 2.27
N ILE A 362 -7.25 11.55 3.54
CA ILE A 362 -6.04 11.33 4.37
C ILE A 362 -5.88 9.85 4.66
N VAL A 363 -6.97 9.20 5.10
CA VAL A 363 -6.98 7.75 5.37
C VAL A 363 -6.61 6.96 4.11
N ASP A 364 -7.21 7.31 2.96
CA ASP A 364 -6.94 6.65 1.68
C ASP A 364 -5.47 6.81 1.26
N ALA A 365 -4.88 8.00 1.44
CA ALA A 365 -3.48 8.27 1.15
C ALA A 365 -2.56 7.44 2.06
N LEU A 366 -2.81 7.41 3.36
CA LEU A 366 -2.01 6.68 4.34
C LEU A 366 -2.07 5.16 4.10
N LEU A 367 -3.26 4.61 3.85
CA LEU A 367 -3.42 3.18 3.55
C LEU A 367 -2.78 2.80 2.20
N SER A 368 -2.86 3.68 1.20
CA SER A 368 -2.15 3.47 -0.06
C SER A 368 -0.64 3.37 0.15
N THR A 369 -0.06 4.27 0.96
CA THR A 369 1.37 4.24 1.29
C THR A 369 1.73 2.96 2.05
N LEU A 370 0.96 2.59 3.06
CA LEU A 370 1.17 1.40 3.88
C LEU A 370 1.22 0.12 3.03
N ARG A 371 0.28 -0.03 2.08
CA ARG A 371 0.16 -1.19 1.20
C ARG A 371 1.23 -1.24 0.10
N ASN A 372 1.73 -0.08 -0.35
CA ASN A 372 2.75 0.00 -1.40
C ASN A 372 4.18 -0.18 -0.88
N TYR A 373 4.43 0.08 0.40
CA TYR A 373 5.78 0.03 1.00
C TYR A 373 5.82 -0.84 2.27
N PRO A 374 5.44 -2.13 2.19
CA PRO A 374 5.30 -3.00 3.37
C PRO A 374 6.63 -3.35 4.05
N THR A 375 7.78 -3.01 3.46
CA THR A 375 9.12 -3.30 3.98
C THR A 375 9.86 -2.07 4.52
N GLU A 376 9.32 -0.86 4.31
CA GLU A 376 9.99 0.40 4.65
C GLU A 376 9.66 0.83 6.08
N GLU A 377 10.43 0.36 7.05
CA GLU A 377 10.17 0.49 8.48
C GLU A 377 9.98 1.94 8.95
N GLU A 378 10.83 2.88 8.52
CA GLU A 378 10.74 4.30 8.90
C GLU A 378 9.43 4.92 8.40
N LEU A 379 9.07 4.67 7.15
CA LEU A 379 7.86 5.18 6.52
C LEU A 379 6.62 4.59 7.20
N LEU A 380 6.61 3.27 7.42
CA LEU A 380 5.49 2.58 8.09
C LEU A 380 5.29 3.04 9.53
N SER A 381 6.39 3.31 10.26
CA SER A 381 6.30 3.85 11.61
C SER A 381 5.55 5.20 11.64
N MET A 382 5.82 6.08 10.68
CA MET A 382 5.10 7.37 10.56
C MET A 382 3.65 7.16 10.15
N VAL A 383 3.39 6.30 9.17
CA VAL A 383 2.04 6.02 8.65
C VAL A 383 1.15 5.43 9.74
N CYS A 384 1.63 4.43 10.50
CA CYS A 384 0.87 3.82 11.59
C CYS A 384 0.55 4.85 12.70
N GLN A 385 1.49 5.73 13.04
CA GLN A 385 1.25 6.82 14.01
C GLN A 385 0.17 7.79 13.50
N MET A 386 0.23 8.19 12.23
CA MET A 386 -0.78 9.07 11.65
C MET A 386 -2.16 8.42 11.57
N LEU A 387 -2.23 7.14 11.20
CA LEU A 387 -3.51 6.39 11.21
C LEU A 387 -4.11 6.31 12.61
N MET A 388 -3.29 6.13 13.64
CA MET A 388 -3.75 6.16 15.03
C MET A 388 -4.30 7.54 15.42
N ILE A 389 -3.62 8.63 15.03
CA ILE A 389 -4.10 9.99 15.29
C ILE A 389 -5.45 10.24 14.63
N VAL A 390 -5.59 9.95 13.33
CA VAL A 390 -6.85 10.21 12.60
C VAL A 390 -7.98 9.27 13.01
N SER A 391 -7.69 8.12 13.63
CA SER A 391 -8.70 7.18 14.15
C SER A 391 -9.47 7.71 15.36
N SER A 392 -9.04 8.82 15.96
CA SER A 392 -9.79 9.51 17.02
C SER A 392 -11.09 10.17 16.51
N ASN A 393 -11.20 10.40 15.21
CA ASN A 393 -12.40 10.94 14.56
C ASN A 393 -13.34 9.82 14.12
N GLU A 394 -14.63 9.94 14.44
CA GLU A 394 -15.65 8.92 14.17
C GLU A 394 -15.81 8.61 12.67
N ALA A 395 -15.80 9.62 11.80
CA ALA A 395 -15.95 9.44 10.36
C ALA A 395 -14.75 8.72 9.73
N SER A 396 -13.53 9.00 10.18
CA SER A 396 -12.31 8.29 9.78
C SER A 396 -12.29 6.87 10.31
N LEU A 397 -12.75 6.66 11.54
CA LEU A 397 -12.87 5.36 12.16
C LEU A 397 -13.81 4.44 11.37
N GLU A 398 -15.01 4.92 11.02
CA GLU A 398 -15.94 4.18 10.15
C GLU A 398 -15.33 3.86 8.79
N HIS A 399 -14.53 4.77 8.22
CA HIS A 399 -13.87 4.56 6.94
C HIS A 399 -12.81 3.46 7.03
N LEU A 400 -11.98 3.48 8.07
CA LEU A 400 -10.99 2.44 8.37
C LEU A 400 -11.64 1.06 8.54
N GLN A 401 -12.78 0.98 9.24
CA GLN A 401 -13.55 -0.26 9.40
C GLN A 401 -14.02 -0.83 8.04
N LYS A 402 -14.52 0.04 7.15
CA LYS A 402 -15.00 -0.34 5.81
C LYS A 402 -13.88 -0.83 4.89
N LEU A 403 -12.66 -0.31 5.04
CA LEU A 403 -11.50 -0.65 4.22
C LEU A 403 -10.77 -1.92 4.67
N CYS A 404 -11.30 -2.64 5.68
CA CYS A 404 -10.72 -3.88 6.22
C CYS A 404 -9.24 -3.76 6.65
N THR A 405 -8.91 -2.68 7.34
CA THR A 405 -7.54 -2.31 7.75
C THR A 405 -6.88 -3.32 8.71
N PHE A 406 -7.63 -4.30 9.23
CA PHE A 406 -7.09 -5.31 10.17
C PHE A 406 -5.99 -6.18 9.59
N THR A 407 -6.07 -6.51 8.30
CA THR A 407 -5.03 -7.29 7.60
C THR A 407 -3.75 -6.49 7.48
N ASP A 408 -3.86 -5.19 7.20
CA ASP A 408 -2.73 -4.27 7.10
C ASP A 408 -2.02 -4.11 8.47
N ILE A 409 -2.81 -4.02 9.56
CA ILE A 409 -2.30 -3.97 10.94
C ILE A 409 -1.56 -5.25 11.29
N ASN A 410 -2.13 -6.42 10.98
CA ASN A 410 -1.52 -7.72 11.25
C ASN A 410 -0.19 -7.87 10.50
N GLU A 411 -0.13 -7.44 9.25
CA GLU A 411 1.10 -7.46 8.46
C GLU A 411 2.20 -6.59 9.10
N CYS A 412 1.86 -5.38 9.54
CA CYS A 412 2.81 -4.51 10.26
C CYS A 412 3.32 -5.13 11.56
N LEU A 413 2.42 -5.71 12.38
CA LEU A 413 2.79 -6.36 13.64
C LEU A 413 3.66 -7.61 13.42
N ASN A 414 3.39 -8.37 12.36
CA ASN A 414 4.16 -9.55 12.01
C ASN A 414 5.55 -9.20 11.49
N ASN A 415 5.66 -8.19 10.63
CA ASN A 415 6.92 -7.82 9.99
C ASN A 415 7.86 -7.04 10.93
N PHE A 416 7.29 -6.21 11.84
CA PHE A 416 8.07 -5.31 12.70
C PHE A 416 7.76 -5.44 14.20
N PRO A 417 7.76 -6.66 14.77
CA PRO A 417 7.46 -6.85 16.20
C PRO A 417 8.52 -6.21 17.11
N HIS A 418 9.72 -5.96 16.59
CA HIS A 418 10.81 -5.29 17.31
C HIS A 418 10.67 -3.77 17.37
N ASN A 419 9.95 -3.14 16.41
CA ASN A 419 9.75 -1.70 16.39
C ASN A 419 8.65 -1.28 17.36
N LYS A 420 9.06 -0.61 18.46
CA LYS A 420 8.13 -0.17 19.51
C LYS A 420 7.04 0.77 18.98
N LYS A 421 7.40 1.73 18.13
CA LYS A 421 6.45 2.74 17.62
C LYS A 421 5.37 2.10 16.73
N ILE A 422 5.76 1.19 15.85
CA ILE A 422 4.81 0.45 15.00
C ILE A 422 3.88 -0.38 15.88
N CYS A 423 4.43 -1.15 16.84
CA CYS A 423 3.61 -1.95 17.75
C CYS A 423 2.59 -1.13 18.50
N LEU A 424 3.01 -0.02 19.14
CA LEU A 424 2.11 0.84 19.92
C LEU A 424 1.01 1.45 19.03
N SER A 425 1.37 1.94 17.86
CA SER A 425 0.40 2.54 16.93
C SER A 425 -0.58 1.51 16.37
N CYS A 426 -0.11 0.32 15.99
CA CYS A 426 -0.95 -0.76 15.50
C CYS A 426 -1.89 -1.31 16.58
N LEU A 427 -1.41 -1.50 17.81
CA LEU A 427 -2.24 -1.97 18.93
C LEU A 427 -3.28 -0.92 19.33
N GLY A 428 -2.90 0.36 19.38
CA GLY A 428 -3.82 1.46 19.63
C GLY A 428 -4.88 1.61 18.53
N LEU A 429 -4.47 1.50 17.27
CA LEU A 429 -5.37 1.53 16.12
C LEU A 429 -6.34 0.34 16.14
N LEU A 430 -5.85 -0.87 16.45
CA LEU A 430 -6.68 -2.06 16.61
C LEU A 430 -7.75 -1.86 17.69
N TRP A 431 -7.36 -1.32 18.84
CA TRP A 431 -8.28 -0.96 19.92
C TRP A 431 -9.33 0.05 19.44
N SER A 432 -8.92 1.16 18.84
CA SER A 432 -9.82 2.21 18.34
C SER A 432 -10.86 1.67 17.35
N ILE A 433 -10.43 0.84 16.39
CA ILE A 433 -11.32 0.31 15.34
C ILE A 433 -12.31 -0.72 15.91
N THR A 434 -11.94 -1.46 16.98
CA THR A 434 -12.73 -2.59 17.48
C THR A 434 -13.61 -2.26 18.67
N VAL A 435 -13.30 -1.23 19.47
CA VAL A 435 -13.97 -0.97 20.76
C VAL A 435 -15.48 -0.78 20.65
N ASN A 436 -15.97 -0.11 19.61
CA ASN A 436 -17.40 0.16 19.37
C ASN A 436 -17.94 -0.47 18.09
N ALA A 437 -17.20 -1.39 17.47
CA ALA A 437 -17.58 -1.98 16.20
C ALA A 437 -18.31 -3.32 16.37
N VAL A 438 -19.31 -3.55 15.52
CA VAL A 438 -19.89 -4.88 15.30
C VAL A 438 -19.31 -5.41 13.98
N LEU A 439 -18.33 -6.30 14.07
CA LEU A 439 -17.58 -6.76 12.91
C LEU A 439 -18.13 -8.11 12.41
N PRO A 440 -18.52 -8.19 11.12
CA PRO A 440 -19.06 -9.42 10.55
C PRO A 440 -17.96 -10.49 10.31
N ASN A 441 -16.73 -10.08 10.01
CA ASN A 441 -15.60 -10.97 9.80
C ASN A 441 -14.58 -10.86 10.94
N LYS A 442 -14.44 -11.93 11.73
CA LYS A 442 -13.54 -12.00 12.88
C LYS A 442 -12.20 -12.70 12.57
N ILE A 443 -11.98 -13.21 11.36
CA ILE A 443 -10.75 -13.96 11.02
C ILE A 443 -9.49 -13.12 11.25
N PRO A 444 -9.37 -11.88 10.72
CA PRO A 444 -8.16 -11.07 10.95
C PRO A 444 -7.95 -10.73 12.43
N LEU A 445 -9.02 -10.61 13.21
CA LEU A 445 -8.93 -10.34 14.65
C LEU A 445 -8.42 -11.54 15.45
N LYS A 446 -8.75 -12.76 15.05
CA LYS A 446 -8.18 -13.98 15.64
C LYS A 446 -6.68 -14.10 15.34
N GLU A 447 -6.27 -13.76 14.14
CA GLU A 447 -4.84 -13.67 13.78
C GLU A 447 -4.12 -12.62 14.63
N ALA A 448 -4.75 -11.45 14.85
CA ALA A 448 -4.20 -10.40 15.72
C ALA A 448 -3.94 -10.92 17.14
N VAL A 449 -4.83 -11.74 17.72
CA VAL A 449 -4.61 -12.35 19.05
C VAL A 449 -3.28 -13.09 19.10
N GLN A 450 -2.98 -13.94 18.10
CA GLN A 450 -1.75 -14.72 18.04
C GLN A 450 -0.49 -13.83 17.95
N LEU A 451 -0.58 -12.75 17.15
CA LEU A 451 0.53 -11.79 17.03
C LEU A 451 0.78 -11.03 18.34
N ILE A 452 -0.30 -10.60 19.02
CA ILE A 452 -0.20 -9.92 20.31
C ILE A 452 0.41 -10.83 21.39
N LEU A 453 -0.01 -12.09 21.45
CA LEU A 453 0.56 -13.07 22.38
C LEU A 453 2.06 -13.23 22.14
N LYS A 454 2.50 -13.38 20.89
CA LYS A 454 3.92 -13.47 20.52
C LYS A 454 4.71 -12.22 20.93
N ILE A 455 4.11 -11.02 20.76
CA ILE A 455 4.74 -9.75 21.17
C ILE A 455 4.87 -9.71 22.69
N LEU A 456 3.83 -10.07 23.44
CA LEU A 456 3.86 -10.10 24.90
C LEU A 456 4.86 -11.11 25.44
N ASP A 457 4.92 -12.32 24.89
CA ASP A 457 5.91 -13.33 25.28
C ASP A 457 7.35 -12.83 25.12
N THR A 458 7.60 -12.05 24.05
CA THR A 458 8.95 -11.57 23.74
C THR A 458 9.32 -10.29 24.49
N TYR A 459 8.37 -9.38 24.69
CA TYR A 459 8.61 -8.02 25.19
C TYR A 459 7.84 -7.70 26.48
N LEU A 460 7.58 -8.70 27.32
CA LEU A 460 6.80 -8.57 28.55
C LEU A 460 7.32 -7.47 29.50
N SER A 461 8.63 -7.24 29.54
CA SER A 461 9.27 -6.21 30.36
C SER A 461 9.06 -4.76 29.86
N ASP A 462 8.61 -4.57 28.59
CA ASP A 462 8.29 -3.25 28.05
C ASP A 462 6.87 -2.84 28.46
N GLY A 463 6.75 -2.01 29.48
CA GLY A 463 5.47 -1.61 30.05
C GLY A 463 4.53 -0.90 29.07
N ASP A 464 5.04 -0.17 28.08
CA ASP A 464 4.19 0.53 27.08
C ASP A 464 3.58 -0.47 26.09
N ARG A 465 4.38 -1.44 25.63
CA ARG A 465 3.86 -2.53 24.78
C ARG A 465 2.87 -3.40 25.55
N ALA A 466 3.17 -3.74 26.78
CA ALA A 466 2.29 -4.53 27.62
C ALA A 466 0.95 -3.82 27.86
N GLU A 467 0.96 -2.51 28.14
CA GLU A 467 -0.24 -1.70 28.34
C GLU A 467 -1.13 -1.66 27.10
N SER A 468 -0.56 -1.35 25.92
CA SER A 468 -1.29 -1.33 24.65
C SER A 468 -1.81 -2.73 24.26
N ALA A 469 -1.04 -3.77 24.53
CA ALA A 469 -1.45 -5.15 24.28
C ALA A 469 -2.58 -5.61 25.20
N CYS A 470 -2.56 -5.26 26.48
CA CYS A 470 -3.66 -5.53 27.43
C CYS A 470 -4.95 -4.84 26.97
N SER A 471 -4.88 -3.58 26.51
CA SER A 471 -6.02 -2.85 25.96
C SER A 471 -6.61 -3.55 24.72
N ALA A 472 -5.75 -3.98 23.79
CA ALA A 472 -6.17 -4.68 22.60
C ALA A 472 -6.78 -6.05 22.91
N LEU A 473 -6.16 -6.85 23.81
CA LEU A 473 -6.67 -8.15 24.22
C LEU A 473 -8.02 -8.04 24.94
N TRP A 474 -8.20 -7.01 25.76
CA TRP A 474 -9.49 -6.75 26.40
C TRP A 474 -10.60 -6.59 25.35
N VAL A 475 -10.42 -5.70 24.37
CA VAL A 475 -11.44 -5.48 23.32
C VAL A 475 -11.64 -6.70 22.45
N LEU A 476 -10.58 -7.43 22.09
CA LEU A 476 -10.67 -8.69 21.33
C LEU A 476 -11.42 -9.78 22.11
N SER A 477 -11.31 -9.80 23.44
CA SER A 477 -12.09 -10.71 24.28
C SER A 477 -13.58 -10.35 24.27
N LEU A 478 -13.93 -9.06 24.30
CA LEU A 478 -15.32 -8.59 24.16
C LEU A 478 -15.92 -8.93 22.81
N GLN A 479 -15.13 -8.89 21.74
CA GLN A 479 -15.53 -9.29 20.40
C GLN A 479 -15.67 -10.83 20.24
N GLY A 480 -15.28 -11.62 21.26
CA GLY A 480 -15.29 -13.08 21.19
C GLY A 480 -14.30 -13.64 20.16
N CYS A 481 -13.11 -13.04 20.06
CA CYS A 481 -12.06 -13.46 19.15
C CYS A 481 -11.05 -14.42 19.79
N ILE A 482 -11.16 -14.69 21.10
CA ILE A 482 -10.32 -15.61 21.86
C ILE A 482 -11.08 -16.92 22.03
N GLU A 483 -10.47 -18.05 21.65
CA GLU A 483 -11.15 -19.36 21.61
C GLU A 483 -10.25 -20.50 22.11
N GLY A 484 -10.87 -21.56 22.58
CA GLY A 484 -10.20 -22.83 22.90
C GLY A 484 -9.04 -22.71 23.89
N ARG A 485 -7.85 -23.15 23.50
CA ARG A 485 -6.64 -23.12 24.35
C ARG A 485 -6.06 -21.71 24.53
N GLU A 486 -6.46 -20.76 23.70
CA GLU A 486 -5.98 -19.38 23.80
C GLU A 486 -6.45 -18.72 25.10
N PHE A 487 -7.61 -19.11 25.63
CA PHE A 487 -8.11 -18.60 26.91
C PHE A 487 -7.06 -18.74 28.02
N GLU A 488 -6.40 -19.89 28.13
CA GLU A 488 -5.39 -20.14 29.14
C GLU A 488 -4.17 -19.25 28.92
N HIS A 489 -3.65 -19.20 27.70
CA HIS A 489 -2.45 -18.42 27.37
C HIS A 489 -2.67 -16.93 27.55
N VAL A 490 -3.78 -16.38 27.05
CA VAL A 490 -4.13 -14.95 27.24
C VAL A 490 -4.28 -14.62 28.72
N THR A 491 -4.98 -15.48 29.50
CA THR A 491 -5.15 -15.28 30.94
C THR A 491 -3.81 -15.23 31.67
N LEU A 492 -2.92 -16.18 31.38
CA LEU A 492 -1.60 -16.25 31.99
C LEU A 492 -0.76 -15.00 31.69
N LEU A 493 -0.77 -14.53 30.43
CA LEU A 493 -0.01 -13.34 30.05
C LEU A 493 -0.57 -12.06 30.67
N LEU A 494 -1.90 -11.91 30.77
CA LEU A 494 -2.50 -10.78 31.49
C LEU A 494 -2.11 -10.78 32.97
N LEU A 495 -2.12 -11.93 33.66
CA LEU A 495 -1.65 -12.05 35.04
C LEU A 495 -0.16 -11.68 35.16
N LYS A 496 0.68 -12.16 34.27
CA LYS A 496 2.12 -11.81 34.22
C LYS A 496 2.34 -10.31 33.96
N CYS A 497 1.52 -9.70 33.08
CA CYS A 497 1.58 -8.24 32.85
C CYS A 497 1.28 -7.46 34.13
N ILE A 498 0.24 -7.82 34.88
CA ILE A 498 -0.10 -7.20 36.16
C ILE A 498 1.07 -7.38 37.15
N GLN A 499 1.61 -8.58 37.27
CA GLN A 499 2.70 -8.91 38.20
C GLN A 499 3.96 -8.08 37.91
N VAL A 500 4.37 -7.97 36.64
CA VAL A 500 5.58 -7.24 36.21
C VAL A 500 5.38 -5.73 36.29
N HIS A 501 4.18 -5.24 35.98
CA HIS A 501 3.89 -3.82 35.84
C HIS A 501 2.84 -3.31 36.84
N MET A 502 2.83 -3.85 38.07
CA MET A 502 1.82 -3.54 39.10
C MET A 502 1.68 -2.06 39.42
N GLN A 503 2.73 -1.26 39.20
CA GLN A 503 2.72 0.20 39.47
C GLN A 503 2.11 1.05 38.37
N ARG A 504 1.63 0.42 37.28
CA ARG A 504 1.00 1.12 36.13
C ARG A 504 -0.53 0.94 36.18
N PRO A 505 -1.29 1.92 36.70
CA PRO A 505 -2.72 1.76 36.93
C PRO A 505 -3.50 1.52 35.63
N VAL A 506 -3.14 2.18 34.52
CA VAL A 506 -3.81 2.00 33.22
C VAL A 506 -3.63 0.57 32.70
N LEU A 507 -2.42 0.02 32.78
CA LEU A 507 -2.16 -1.38 32.38
C LEU A 507 -2.97 -2.34 33.26
N VAL A 508 -2.95 -2.12 34.59
CA VAL A 508 -3.66 -2.96 35.55
C VAL A 508 -5.17 -2.93 35.28
N ASN A 509 -5.74 -1.75 35.05
CA ASN A 509 -7.14 -1.60 34.66
C ASN A 509 -7.51 -2.40 33.42
N ASN A 510 -6.77 -2.22 32.32
CA ASN A 510 -7.03 -2.91 31.06
C ASN A 510 -6.89 -4.43 31.20
N ALA A 511 -5.91 -4.89 31.97
CA ALA A 511 -5.71 -6.31 32.23
C ALA A 511 -6.85 -6.90 33.06
N TYR A 512 -7.34 -6.23 34.11
CA TYR A 512 -8.50 -6.68 34.89
C TYR A 512 -9.79 -6.69 34.07
N LEU A 513 -10.01 -5.72 33.21
CA LEU A 513 -11.15 -5.72 32.26
C LEU A 513 -11.07 -6.92 31.31
N GLY A 514 -9.87 -7.21 30.78
CA GLY A 514 -9.64 -8.41 29.97
C GLY A 514 -9.92 -9.70 30.74
N LEU A 515 -9.37 -9.85 31.94
CA LEU A 515 -9.59 -11.01 32.82
C LEU A 515 -11.07 -11.19 33.16
N ALA A 516 -11.79 -10.11 33.48
CA ALA A 516 -13.23 -10.17 33.75
C ALA A 516 -14.04 -10.65 32.54
N SER A 517 -13.69 -10.17 31.34
CA SER A 517 -14.32 -10.62 30.08
C SER A 517 -14.02 -12.10 29.80
N LEU A 518 -12.79 -12.57 30.05
CA LEU A 518 -12.42 -13.98 29.86
C LEU A 518 -13.11 -14.88 30.89
N ALA A 519 -13.17 -14.49 32.17
CA ALA A 519 -13.85 -15.24 33.21
C ALA A 519 -15.34 -15.41 32.94
N ARG A 520 -16.00 -14.42 32.32
CA ARG A 520 -17.41 -14.49 31.91
C ARG A 520 -17.66 -15.54 30.83
N THR A 521 -16.69 -15.79 29.95
CA THR A 521 -16.87 -16.61 28.74
C THR A 521 -16.21 -17.96 28.82
N SER A 522 -15.27 -18.18 29.76
CA SER A 522 -14.48 -19.40 29.85
C SER A 522 -14.23 -19.81 31.29
N GLU A 523 -14.71 -21.01 31.62
CA GLU A 523 -14.40 -21.68 32.89
C GLU A 523 -12.90 -21.93 33.05
N LEU A 524 -12.20 -22.31 31.96
CA LEU A 524 -10.76 -22.52 31.95
C LEU A 524 -9.99 -21.25 32.36
N ALA A 525 -10.39 -20.09 31.85
CA ALA A 525 -9.82 -18.81 32.24
C ALA A 525 -10.05 -18.54 33.74
N THR A 526 -11.26 -18.80 34.24
CA THR A 526 -11.62 -18.65 35.64
C THR A 526 -10.74 -19.49 36.58
N PHE A 527 -10.57 -20.78 36.27
CA PHE A 527 -9.67 -21.64 37.03
C PHE A 527 -8.22 -21.13 37.01
N ARG A 528 -7.74 -20.69 35.84
CA ARG A 528 -6.37 -20.18 35.68
C ARG A 528 -6.09 -18.91 36.49
N ILE A 529 -7.10 -18.05 36.66
CA ILE A 529 -6.99 -16.82 37.48
C ILE A 529 -6.82 -17.17 38.96
N VAL A 530 -7.47 -18.23 39.43
CA VAL A 530 -7.55 -18.56 40.86
C VAL A 530 -6.42 -19.48 41.32
N VAL A 531 -6.05 -20.45 40.49
CA VAL A 531 -5.05 -21.47 40.84
C VAL A 531 -3.66 -20.86 40.91
N THR A 532 -2.95 -21.12 42.00
CA THR A 532 -1.55 -20.76 42.21
C THR A 532 -0.65 -21.96 41.86
N ASP A 533 0.23 -21.78 40.89
CA ASP A 533 1.29 -22.77 40.51
C ASP A 533 2.60 -22.05 40.17
N GLU A 534 3.60 -22.80 39.63
CA GLU A 534 4.92 -22.24 39.26
C GLU A 534 4.81 -21.13 38.19
N ASP A 535 3.80 -21.18 37.35
CA ASP A 535 3.59 -20.24 36.24
C ASP A 535 2.60 -19.13 36.53
N SER A 536 1.77 -19.25 37.60
CA SER A 536 0.70 -18.30 37.91
C SER A 536 0.69 -17.93 39.40
N PRO A 537 0.64 -16.63 39.71
CA PRO A 537 0.50 -16.12 41.09
C PRO A 537 -0.89 -16.41 41.70
N GLY A 538 -1.86 -16.80 40.84
CA GLY A 538 -3.22 -17.10 41.28
C GLY A 538 -3.91 -15.95 42.00
N ILE A 539 -4.79 -16.30 42.95
CA ILE A 539 -5.59 -15.33 43.73
C ILE A 539 -4.74 -14.37 44.59
N SER A 540 -3.46 -14.70 44.90
CA SER A 540 -2.58 -13.82 45.67
C SER A 540 -2.31 -12.49 44.96
N LEU A 541 -2.21 -12.52 43.62
CA LEU A 541 -1.98 -11.32 42.82
C LEU A 541 -3.13 -10.31 42.97
N ILE A 542 -4.38 -10.77 43.08
CA ILE A 542 -5.55 -9.88 43.29
C ILE A 542 -5.39 -9.13 44.64
N LYS A 543 -4.95 -9.81 45.66
CA LYS A 543 -4.72 -9.21 46.98
C LYS A 543 -3.57 -8.22 46.98
N GLU A 544 -2.46 -8.58 46.31
CA GLU A 544 -1.29 -7.71 46.16
C GLU A 544 -1.65 -6.46 45.37
N THR A 545 -2.41 -6.59 44.30
CA THR A 545 -2.90 -5.48 43.48
C THR A 545 -3.81 -4.57 44.29
N TYR A 546 -4.73 -5.13 45.10
CA TYR A 546 -5.57 -4.34 45.98
C TYR A 546 -4.75 -3.52 47.00
N GLN A 547 -3.70 -4.12 47.58
CA GLN A 547 -2.83 -3.40 48.52
C GLN A 547 -2.05 -2.26 47.83
N ALA A 548 -1.62 -2.46 46.60
CA ALA A 548 -0.90 -1.47 45.80
C ALA A 548 -1.78 -0.30 45.35
N HIS A 549 -3.06 -0.56 45.05
CA HIS A 549 -4.00 0.40 44.46
C HIS A 549 -5.26 0.63 45.28
N LYS A 550 -5.22 0.41 46.60
CA LYS A 550 -6.40 0.49 47.45
C LYS A 550 -7.05 1.87 47.56
N ASP A 551 -6.40 2.93 47.06
CA ASP A 551 -6.92 4.30 47.01
C ASP A 551 -7.35 4.72 45.59
N ASP A 552 -7.16 3.84 44.60
CA ASP A 552 -7.56 4.06 43.20
C ASP A 552 -8.93 3.41 42.95
N PRO A 553 -10.02 4.21 42.82
CA PRO A 553 -11.37 3.67 42.68
C PRO A 553 -11.56 2.89 41.36
N GLU A 554 -10.86 3.27 40.31
CA GLU A 554 -11.00 2.64 39.00
C GLU A 554 -10.38 1.22 38.98
N VAL A 555 -9.18 1.08 39.53
CA VAL A 555 -8.52 -0.24 39.67
C VAL A 555 -9.36 -1.16 40.56
N VAL A 556 -9.85 -0.63 41.69
CA VAL A 556 -10.66 -1.42 42.65
C VAL A 556 -12.00 -1.82 42.02
N GLU A 557 -12.63 -0.95 41.24
CA GLU A 557 -13.88 -1.26 40.52
C GLU A 557 -13.69 -2.40 39.53
N ASN A 558 -12.66 -2.32 38.66
CA ASN A 558 -12.35 -3.37 37.68
C ASN A 558 -11.97 -4.69 38.34
N MET A 559 -11.29 -4.64 39.48
CA MET A 559 -11.02 -5.83 40.30
C MET A 559 -12.31 -6.41 40.88
N CYS A 560 -13.23 -5.60 41.40
CA CYS A 560 -14.55 -6.05 41.87
C CYS A 560 -15.39 -6.62 40.72
N MET A 561 -15.25 -6.07 39.50
CA MET A 561 -15.89 -6.63 38.32
C MET A 561 -15.38 -8.06 38.08
N LEU A 562 -14.07 -8.29 38.05
CA LEU A 562 -13.50 -9.63 37.94
C LEU A 562 -14.03 -10.56 39.05
N LEU A 563 -13.94 -10.14 40.31
CA LEU A 563 -14.43 -10.95 41.45
C LEU A 563 -15.91 -11.29 41.31
N SER A 564 -16.75 -10.37 40.81
CA SER A 564 -18.17 -10.60 40.58
C SER A 564 -18.47 -11.67 39.51
N GLU A 565 -17.53 -11.90 38.59
CA GLU A 565 -17.62 -13.01 37.61
C GLU A 565 -17.06 -14.32 38.19
N LEU A 566 -15.94 -14.26 38.93
CA LEU A 566 -15.32 -15.44 39.55
C LEU A 566 -16.28 -16.15 40.53
N VAL A 567 -17.02 -15.41 41.36
CA VAL A 567 -17.96 -16.00 42.35
C VAL A 567 -19.15 -16.70 41.72
N LEU A 568 -19.32 -16.69 40.41
CA LEU A 568 -20.36 -17.47 39.72
C LEU A 568 -20.04 -18.97 39.66
N TYR A 569 -18.80 -19.35 39.88
CA TYR A 569 -18.28 -20.71 39.79
C TYR A 569 -18.15 -21.31 41.18
N ASP A 570 -19.02 -22.25 41.55
CA ASP A 570 -19.07 -22.85 42.90
C ASP A 570 -17.77 -23.62 43.25
N GLU A 571 -17.07 -24.17 42.25
CA GLU A 571 -15.83 -24.97 42.40
C GLU A 571 -14.64 -24.19 42.96
N ILE A 572 -14.56 -22.90 42.69
CA ILE A 572 -13.46 -22.04 43.16
C ILE A 572 -13.75 -21.32 44.47
N MET A 573 -14.98 -21.46 45.02
CA MET A 573 -15.37 -20.79 46.25
C MET A 573 -14.51 -21.15 47.45
N PRO A 574 -14.06 -22.43 47.65
CA PRO A 574 -13.15 -22.74 48.74
C PRO A 574 -11.86 -21.95 48.70
N GLU A 575 -11.31 -21.74 47.48
CA GLU A 575 -10.07 -20.99 47.30
C GLU A 575 -10.25 -19.49 47.57
N LEU A 576 -11.39 -18.90 47.17
CA LEU A 576 -11.72 -17.51 47.47
C LEU A 576 -11.86 -17.28 48.99
N PHE A 577 -12.47 -18.21 49.73
CA PHE A 577 -12.61 -18.09 51.20
C PHE A 577 -11.27 -18.33 51.90
N SER A 578 -10.48 -19.31 51.50
CA SER A 578 -9.16 -19.59 52.07
C SER A 578 -8.22 -18.37 51.99
N ASN A 579 -8.38 -17.57 50.94
CA ASN A 579 -7.65 -16.34 50.70
C ASN A 579 -8.28 -15.08 51.30
N ASN A 580 -9.39 -15.19 52.08
CA ASN A 580 -10.12 -14.08 52.74
C ASN A 580 -10.64 -13.01 51.77
N ILE A 581 -11.05 -13.39 50.55
CA ILE A 581 -11.59 -12.46 49.55
C ILE A 581 -12.92 -11.84 50.06
N ASP A 582 -13.71 -12.58 50.83
CA ASP A 582 -14.91 -12.08 51.52
C ASP A 582 -14.60 -10.87 52.43
N LYS A 583 -13.54 -10.93 53.24
CA LYS A 583 -13.12 -9.81 54.10
C LYS A 583 -12.61 -8.64 53.29
N MET A 584 -11.85 -8.87 52.24
CA MET A 584 -11.37 -7.81 51.34
C MET A 584 -12.54 -7.09 50.68
N LEU A 585 -13.56 -7.78 50.20
CA LEU A 585 -14.75 -7.15 49.63
C LEU A 585 -15.54 -6.32 50.64
N LEU A 586 -15.62 -6.76 51.91
CA LEU A 586 -16.24 -5.97 52.98
C LEU A 586 -15.43 -4.70 53.31
N GLU A 587 -14.09 -4.77 53.32
CA GLU A 587 -13.22 -3.62 53.47
C GLU A 587 -13.41 -2.61 52.32
N ILE A 588 -13.49 -3.09 51.07
CA ILE A 588 -13.75 -2.28 49.88
C ILE A 588 -15.09 -1.52 50.02
N GLN A 589 -16.16 -2.19 50.41
CA GLN A 589 -17.47 -1.55 50.64
C GLN A 589 -17.40 -0.46 51.69
N ALA A 590 -16.69 -0.71 52.78
CA ALA A 590 -16.55 0.29 53.86
C ALA A 590 -15.71 1.50 53.46
N ARG A 591 -14.78 1.31 52.49
CA ARG A 591 -13.86 2.37 52.04
C ARG A 591 -14.47 3.25 50.95
N PHE A 592 -15.13 2.68 49.96
CA PHE A 592 -15.65 3.38 48.78
C PHE A 592 -17.16 3.65 48.87
N THR A 593 -17.58 4.33 49.91
CA THR A 593 -19.01 4.59 50.19
C THR A 593 -19.69 5.52 49.19
N SER A 594 -18.94 6.27 48.38
CA SER A 594 -19.45 7.21 47.36
C SER A 594 -19.55 6.60 45.94
N SER A 595 -18.95 5.44 45.69
CA SER A 595 -19.00 4.79 44.36
C SER A 595 -20.14 3.76 44.31
N GLU A 596 -21.24 4.14 43.68
CA GLU A 596 -22.46 3.32 43.62
C GLU A 596 -22.22 1.99 42.85
N GLU A 597 -21.50 2.05 41.74
CA GLU A 597 -21.23 0.87 40.89
C GLU A 597 -20.28 -0.11 41.61
N LEU A 598 -19.23 0.41 42.26
CA LEU A 598 -18.29 -0.40 43.05
C LEU A 598 -19.00 -1.12 44.18
N ILE A 599 -19.86 -0.39 44.96
CA ILE A 599 -20.66 -0.99 46.02
C ILE A 599 -21.57 -2.08 45.50
N LYS A 600 -22.20 -1.87 44.35
CA LYS A 600 -23.09 -2.83 43.71
C LYS A 600 -22.35 -4.11 43.32
N LEU A 601 -21.17 -4.00 42.68
CA LEU A 601 -20.31 -5.13 42.30
C LEU A 601 -19.85 -5.92 43.55
N ALA A 602 -19.32 -5.25 44.53
CA ALA A 602 -18.87 -5.86 45.78
C ALA A 602 -20.02 -6.55 46.51
N THR A 603 -21.21 -5.91 46.60
CA THR A 603 -22.42 -6.48 47.22
C THR A 603 -22.88 -7.75 46.46
N LYS A 604 -22.87 -7.73 45.13
CA LYS A 604 -23.20 -8.89 44.29
C LYS A 604 -22.27 -10.07 44.61
N ALA A 605 -20.95 -9.80 44.70
CA ALA A 605 -19.95 -10.83 44.98
C ALA A 605 -20.14 -11.41 46.41
N ILE A 606 -20.25 -10.56 47.43
CA ILE A 606 -20.44 -10.97 48.83
C ILE A 606 -21.73 -11.79 49.01
N LYS A 607 -22.85 -11.35 48.42
CA LYS A 607 -24.10 -12.07 48.47
C LYS A 607 -23.96 -13.48 47.92
N LYS A 608 -23.33 -13.64 46.73
CA LYS A 608 -23.10 -14.93 46.11
C LYS A 608 -22.20 -15.85 46.95
N MET A 609 -21.12 -15.29 47.53
CA MET A 609 -20.25 -16.03 48.45
C MET A 609 -21.03 -16.54 49.67
N ASN A 610 -21.88 -15.69 50.30
CA ASN A 610 -22.69 -16.09 51.45
C ASN A 610 -23.74 -17.16 51.10
N GLU A 611 -24.36 -17.12 49.92
CA GLU A 611 -25.26 -18.15 49.40
C GLU A 611 -24.54 -19.50 49.27
N SER A 612 -23.31 -19.53 48.76
CA SER A 612 -22.51 -20.74 48.63
C SER A 612 -22.14 -21.33 50.01
N LEU A 613 -21.76 -20.48 50.97
CA LEU A 613 -21.53 -20.93 52.36
C LEU A 613 -22.74 -21.56 53.03
N SER A 614 -23.94 -21.03 52.77
CA SER A 614 -25.18 -21.59 53.35
C SER A 614 -25.53 -22.96 52.76
N LYS A 615 -25.27 -23.19 51.46
CA LYS A 615 -25.43 -24.48 50.81
C LYS A 615 -24.50 -25.55 51.42
N VAL A 616 -23.22 -25.24 51.58
CA VAL A 616 -22.22 -26.14 52.17
C VAL A 616 -22.55 -26.50 53.63
N LYS A 617 -23.21 -25.61 54.40
CA LYS A 617 -23.65 -25.87 55.77
C LYS A 617 -24.90 -26.76 55.82
N SER A 618 -25.80 -26.62 54.83
CA SER A 618 -27.02 -27.48 54.75
C SER A 618 -26.69 -28.95 54.36
N ASP A 619 -25.64 -29.14 53.54
CA ASP A 619 -25.20 -30.48 53.12
C ASP A 619 -24.35 -31.22 54.18
N LYS A 620 -23.95 -30.56 55.28
CA LYS A 620 -23.15 -31.11 56.38
C LYS A 620 -23.98 -31.41 57.64
N THR A 621 -25.30 -31.29 57.64
CA THR A 621 -26.16 -31.79 58.71
C THR A 621 -26.59 -33.20 58.36
N PRO A 622 -25.97 -34.25 58.95
CA PRO A 622 -26.49 -35.60 58.79
C PRO A 622 -27.80 -35.74 59.60
N GLU A 623 -28.78 -36.39 59.00
CA GLU A 623 -29.94 -36.94 59.72
C GLU A 623 -29.51 -37.89 60.84
#